data_8dee23c423a48e0eb7f81621f2872f74
#
_entry.id   8dee23c423a48e0eb7f81621f2872f74
#
_cell.length_a   1.000
_cell.length_b   1.000
_cell.length_c   1.000
_cell.angle_alpha   90.00
_cell.angle_beta   90.00
_cell.angle_gamma   90.00
#
_symmetry.space_group_name_H-M   'P 1'
#
loop_
_entity.id
_entity.type
_entity.pdbx_description
1 polymer ?
#
loop_
_entity_poly.entity_id
_entity_poly.type
_entity_poly.pdbx_seq_one_letter_code
_entity_poly.pdbx_strand_id
1 'polypeptide(L)'
;MAVVLVICAVLAVVILPLLPLAQSVDEEQQAGADLERATEALTGYLGSHLRLPSPDIDGNGLEDPGATSGLLPVTTLGLDLHGPLAYRVNADLLLQPLPSLYQPALPIGHTGPTDANGLDLCVRLGQLQRTAASLTGTDVVSAFVLVRGVSDGGGSNPALGNFATPNDPDAYDAALRRSALGLGEAYARLACPDRLRRAFAAAQAAVAANSAVRLAELQLEFRKFDVEVSKLELQNAKTGLSFGEFDLAIGALDVAMATVQVIMDIPPDDAFEAAVAAVELAAASVQLGFLIAEVISALSSGIDEAEDAVESTQGLADNSLERLNRMVRLREAASRRAVELDTTGLAR
;
A
#
# COMPACT_ATOMS: atom_id res chain seq x y z
N MET A 1 -12.16 33.81 68.53
CA MET A 1 -11.07 32.83 68.47
C MET A 1 -11.59 31.39 68.50
N ALA A 2 -12.42 30.97 69.46
CA ALA A 2 -12.90 29.57 69.54
C ALA A 2 -13.65 29.08 68.35
N VAL A 3 -14.54 29.87 67.74
CA VAL A 3 -15.32 29.52 66.54
C VAL A 3 -14.44 29.24 65.30
N VAL A 4 -13.38 30.02 65.12
CA VAL A 4 -12.44 29.86 64.02
C VAL A 4 -11.66 28.55 64.16
N LEU A 5 -11.25 28.17 65.33
CA LEU A 5 -10.56 26.92 65.63
C LEU A 5 -11.45 25.71 65.39
N VAL A 6 -12.73 25.77 65.74
CA VAL A 6 -13.70 24.71 65.49
C VAL A 6 -13.93 24.52 63.97
N ILE A 7 -14.06 25.59 63.20
CA ILE A 7 -14.23 25.54 61.78
C ILE A 7 -12.98 24.95 61.09
N CYS A 8 -11.76 25.37 61.50
CA CYS A 8 -10.52 24.79 61.00
C CYS A 8 -10.37 23.31 61.35
N ALA A 9 -10.77 22.89 62.55
CA ALA A 9 -10.73 21.49 62.93
C ALA A 9 -11.73 20.63 62.10
N VAL A 10 -12.93 21.13 61.89
CA VAL A 10 -13.94 20.43 61.06
C VAL A 10 -13.47 20.35 59.61
N LEU A 11 -12.93 21.42 59.04
CA LEU A 11 -12.35 21.43 57.70
C LEU A 11 -11.16 20.46 57.59
N ALA A 12 -10.28 20.42 58.58
CA ALA A 12 -9.17 19.47 58.57
C ALA A 12 -9.64 18.00 58.61
N VAL A 13 -10.66 17.67 59.41
CA VAL A 13 -11.23 16.33 59.46
C VAL A 13 -11.92 15.89 58.16
N VAL A 14 -12.48 16.84 57.40
CA VAL A 14 -13.10 16.57 56.11
C VAL A 14 -12.08 16.53 54.96
N ILE A 15 -11.08 17.40 54.98
CA ILE A 15 -10.11 17.50 53.88
C ILE A 15 -9.00 16.43 53.98
N LEU A 16 -8.54 16.08 55.20
CA LEU A 16 -7.47 15.08 55.37
C LEU A 16 -7.77 13.72 54.72
N PRO A 17 -8.96 13.13 54.81
CA PRO A 17 -9.26 11.85 54.14
C PRO A 17 -9.47 11.98 52.62
N LEU A 18 -9.65 13.20 52.09
CA LEU A 18 -9.79 13.43 50.64
C LEU A 18 -8.42 13.58 49.93
N LEU A 19 -7.37 13.93 50.67
CA LEU A 19 -6.02 14.09 50.10
C LEU A 19 -5.47 12.81 49.46
N PRO A 20 -5.54 11.61 50.06
CA PRO A 20 -5.06 10.38 49.41
C PRO A 20 -5.90 9.98 48.18
N LEU A 21 -7.20 10.31 48.19
CA LEU A 21 -8.06 10.09 47.03
C LEU A 21 -7.68 11.00 45.85
N ALA A 22 -7.33 12.25 46.08
CA ALA A 22 -6.88 13.16 45.04
C ALA A 22 -5.52 12.72 44.46
N GLN A 23 -4.60 12.26 45.29
CA GLN A 23 -3.29 11.75 44.88
C GLN A 23 -3.41 10.50 44.04
N SER A 24 -4.29 9.55 44.40
CA SER A 24 -4.51 8.32 43.62
C SER A 24 -5.13 8.58 42.23
N VAL A 25 -5.99 9.60 42.14
CA VAL A 25 -6.56 10.03 40.84
C VAL A 25 -5.50 10.64 39.93
N ASP A 26 -4.61 11.50 40.50
CA ASP A 26 -3.52 12.12 39.74
C ASP A 26 -2.51 11.04 39.24
N GLU A 27 -2.17 10.07 40.09
CA GLU A 27 -1.29 8.95 39.71
C GLU A 27 -1.91 8.07 38.60
N GLU A 28 -3.20 7.81 38.67
CA GLU A 28 -3.92 7.05 37.61
C GLU A 28 -3.92 7.80 36.27
N GLN A 29 -4.15 9.12 36.30
CA GLN A 29 -4.13 9.94 35.08
C GLN A 29 -2.73 10.02 34.49
N GLN A 30 -1.70 10.16 35.31
CA GLN A 30 -0.30 10.16 34.88
C GLN A 30 0.08 8.78 34.29
N ALA A 31 -0.34 7.68 34.93
CA ALA A 31 -0.10 6.33 34.42
C ALA A 31 -0.76 6.11 33.03
N GLY A 32 -1.98 6.59 32.86
CA GLY A 32 -2.67 6.54 31.55
C GLY A 32 -1.95 7.35 30.48
N ALA A 33 -1.56 8.58 30.80
CA ALA A 33 -0.84 9.46 29.89
C ALA A 33 0.55 8.90 29.49
N ASP A 34 1.26 8.27 30.42
CA ASP A 34 2.54 7.62 30.15
C ASP A 34 2.39 6.42 29.22
N LEU A 35 1.35 5.57 29.43
CA LEU A 35 1.06 4.44 28.57
C LEU A 35 0.68 4.88 27.14
N GLU A 36 -0.09 5.96 27.02
CA GLU A 36 -0.46 6.51 25.72
C GLU A 36 0.77 7.06 24.98
N ARG A 37 1.59 7.88 25.63
CA ARG A 37 2.84 8.41 25.06
C ARG A 37 3.80 7.29 24.65
N ALA A 38 3.94 6.25 25.47
CA ALA A 38 4.77 5.09 25.15
C ALA A 38 4.22 4.31 23.95
N THR A 39 2.90 4.15 23.87
CA THR A 39 2.24 3.47 22.72
C THR A 39 2.44 4.24 21.42
N GLU A 40 2.31 5.57 21.46
CA GLU A 40 2.55 6.41 20.29
C GLU A 40 4.02 6.40 19.86
N ALA A 41 4.96 6.50 20.83
CA ALA A 41 6.39 6.44 20.53
C ALA A 41 6.80 5.09 19.93
N LEU A 42 6.32 3.98 20.48
CA LEU A 42 6.56 2.65 19.93
C LEU A 42 5.97 2.49 18.52
N THR A 43 4.77 3.02 18.27
CA THR A 43 4.15 3.00 16.96
C THR A 43 4.94 3.86 15.97
N GLY A 44 5.41 5.03 16.37
CA GLY A 44 6.30 5.88 15.58
C GLY A 44 7.64 5.22 15.29
N TYR A 45 8.23 4.57 16.28
CA TYR A 45 9.49 3.82 16.13
C TYR A 45 9.32 2.66 15.12
N LEU A 46 8.23 1.87 15.24
CA LEU A 46 7.91 0.81 14.30
C LEU A 46 7.78 1.33 12.86
N GLY A 47 7.14 2.48 12.68
CA GLY A 47 6.98 3.10 11.36
C GLY A 47 8.28 3.63 10.76
N SER A 48 9.21 4.12 11.58
CA SER A 48 10.47 4.73 11.13
C SER A 48 11.63 3.73 11.01
N HIS A 49 11.69 2.73 11.90
CA HIS A 49 12.78 1.75 11.94
C HIS A 49 12.38 0.38 11.39
N LEU A 50 11.10 0.20 11.02
CA LEU A 50 10.51 -1.04 10.49
C LEU A 50 10.63 -2.23 11.45
N ARG A 51 10.87 -1.95 12.72
CA ARG A 51 10.97 -2.90 13.83
C ARG A 51 10.56 -2.23 15.14
N LEU A 52 10.30 -2.99 16.16
CA LEU A 52 10.18 -2.50 17.53
C LEU A 52 11.55 -2.55 18.23
N PRO A 53 11.78 -1.66 19.22
CA PRO A 53 12.99 -1.74 20.02
C PRO A 53 12.97 -2.96 20.92
N SER A 54 14.13 -3.54 21.21
CA SER A 54 14.26 -4.56 22.23
C SER A 54 14.01 -3.97 23.62
N PRO A 55 13.42 -4.72 24.56
CA PRO A 55 13.31 -4.29 25.96
C PRO A 55 14.68 -4.02 26.60
N ASP A 56 14.70 -3.09 27.54
CA ASP A 56 15.81 -2.78 28.43
C ASP A 56 15.80 -3.78 29.61
N ILE A 57 16.86 -4.54 29.81
CA ILE A 57 16.99 -5.52 30.90
C ILE A 57 17.74 -4.94 32.09
N ASP A 58 18.75 -4.11 31.83
CA ASP A 58 19.66 -3.60 32.86
C ASP A 58 19.21 -2.27 33.48
N GLY A 59 18.16 -1.65 32.96
CA GLY A 59 17.55 -0.41 33.48
C GLY A 59 18.29 0.85 33.08
N ASN A 60 19.14 0.82 32.06
CA ASN A 60 19.87 1.99 31.56
C ASN A 60 19.07 2.87 30.57
N GLY A 61 17.88 2.43 30.20
CA GLY A 61 16.99 3.10 29.26
C GLY A 61 17.29 2.85 27.79
N LEU A 62 18.30 2.03 27.47
CA LEU A 62 18.67 1.63 26.11
C LEU A 62 18.10 0.24 25.78
N GLU A 63 18.00 -0.07 24.50
CA GLU A 63 17.57 -1.39 24.07
C GLU A 63 18.68 -2.44 24.25
N ASP A 64 18.31 -3.63 24.80
CA ASP A 64 19.17 -4.81 24.89
C ASP A 64 18.84 -5.80 23.78
N PRO A 65 19.72 -6.01 22.79
CA PRO A 65 19.43 -6.83 21.62
C PRO A 65 19.02 -8.27 21.99
N GLY A 66 17.89 -8.72 21.41
CA GLY A 66 17.39 -10.07 21.57
C GLY A 66 16.47 -10.29 22.76
N ALA A 67 16.31 -9.30 23.66
CA ALA A 67 15.34 -9.35 24.73
C ALA A 67 13.90 -9.23 24.17
N THR A 68 12.97 -9.99 24.73
CA THR A 68 11.54 -9.92 24.38
C THR A 68 10.66 -9.41 25.53
N SER A 69 11.24 -9.29 26.74
CA SER A 69 10.56 -8.82 27.95
C SER A 69 11.55 -8.12 28.85
N GLY A 70 11.18 -6.97 29.40
CA GLY A 70 12.01 -6.12 30.25
C GLY A 70 11.33 -4.80 30.57
N LEU A 71 12.11 -3.74 30.72
CA LEU A 71 11.60 -2.38 30.83
C LEU A 71 11.49 -1.73 29.45
N LEU A 72 10.69 -0.69 29.35
CA LEU A 72 10.62 0.13 28.14
C LEU A 72 11.93 0.89 27.96
N PRO A 73 12.61 0.83 26.80
CA PRO A 73 13.87 1.53 26.56
C PRO A 73 13.62 3.03 26.30
N VAL A 74 13.35 3.76 27.35
CA VAL A 74 12.92 5.16 27.33
C VAL A 74 13.93 6.10 26.67
N THR A 75 15.23 5.86 26.87
CA THR A 75 16.31 6.65 26.25
C THR A 75 16.35 6.41 24.72
N THR A 76 16.21 5.17 24.28
CA THR A 76 16.12 4.83 22.84
C THR A 76 14.91 5.49 22.18
N LEU A 77 13.79 5.59 22.89
CA LEU A 77 12.56 6.20 22.39
C LEU A 77 12.51 7.72 22.56
N GLY A 78 13.46 8.32 23.30
CA GLY A 78 13.47 9.74 23.62
C GLY A 78 12.32 10.16 24.52
N LEU A 79 11.88 9.27 25.42
CA LEU A 79 10.76 9.49 26.33
C LEU A 79 11.22 9.93 27.71
N ASP A 80 10.46 10.85 28.30
CA ASP A 80 10.53 11.21 29.72
C ASP A 80 9.21 10.81 30.39
N LEU A 81 9.25 9.75 31.20
CA LEU A 81 8.10 9.15 31.86
C LEU A 81 8.20 9.30 33.37
N HIS A 82 7.07 9.37 34.05
CA HIS A 82 7.02 9.53 35.52
C HIS A 82 7.42 8.26 36.27
N GLY A 83 7.57 7.11 35.58
CA GLY A 83 8.00 5.87 36.20
C GLY A 83 8.25 4.77 35.19
N PRO A 84 8.86 3.65 35.61
CA PRO A 84 9.21 2.55 34.75
C PRO A 84 7.95 1.84 34.21
N LEU A 85 8.01 1.47 32.93
CA LEU A 85 7.02 0.63 32.29
C LEU A 85 7.62 -0.74 31.98
N ALA A 86 6.96 -1.80 32.39
CA ALA A 86 7.27 -3.14 31.91
C ALA A 86 6.83 -3.25 30.45
N TYR A 87 7.66 -3.83 29.61
CA TYR A 87 7.46 -3.93 28.19
C TYR A 87 7.72 -5.34 27.70
N ARG A 88 6.79 -5.87 26.93
CA ARG A 88 6.91 -7.15 26.25
C ARG A 88 6.59 -6.99 24.77
N VAL A 89 7.43 -7.50 23.92
CA VAL A 89 7.35 -7.32 22.47
C VAL A 89 7.26 -8.66 21.74
N ASN A 90 6.58 -8.68 20.62
CA ASN A 90 6.57 -9.82 19.71
C ASN A 90 7.98 -9.99 19.11
N ALA A 91 8.59 -11.16 19.32
CA ALA A 91 9.94 -11.46 18.86
C ALA A 91 10.12 -11.25 17.35
N ASP A 92 9.07 -11.52 16.58
CA ASP A 92 9.08 -11.34 15.13
C ASP A 92 9.17 -9.87 14.70
N LEU A 93 8.89 -8.92 15.58
CA LEU A 93 8.98 -7.48 15.30
C LEU A 93 10.28 -6.85 15.80
N LEU A 94 11.18 -7.59 16.42
CA LEU A 94 12.50 -7.11 16.83
C LEU A 94 13.47 -6.94 15.65
N LEU A 95 13.25 -7.66 14.58
CA LEU A 95 14.05 -7.58 13.36
C LEU A 95 13.29 -6.82 12.27
N GLN A 96 14.03 -6.14 11.43
CA GLN A 96 13.45 -5.56 10.22
C GLN A 96 12.86 -6.65 9.32
N PRO A 97 11.82 -6.36 8.53
CA PRO A 97 11.32 -7.29 7.54
C PRO A 97 12.41 -7.59 6.49
N LEU A 98 12.28 -8.72 5.82
CA LEU A 98 13.13 -9.00 4.67
C LEU A 98 12.84 -7.99 3.55
N PRO A 99 13.86 -7.50 2.84
CA PRO A 99 13.65 -6.65 1.69
C PRO A 99 12.90 -7.40 0.59
N SER A 100 12.12 -6.67 -0.18
CA SER A 100 11.28 -7.21 -1.27
C SER A 100 10.28 -8.29 -0.81
N LEU A 101 9.77 -8.19 0.40
CA LEU A 101 8.65 -9.01 0.87
C LEU A 101 7.36 -8.62 0.13
N TYR A 102 7.19 -7.33 -0.16
CA TYR A 102 6.23 -6.83 -1.11
C TYR A 102 6.81 -6.96 -2.53
N GLN A 103 6.22 -7.84 -3.35
CA GLN A 103 6.65 -8.10 -4.72
C GLN A 103 5.56 -7.67 -5.71
N PRO A 104 5.55 -6.42 -6.15
CA PRO A 104 4.61 -5.98 -7.18
C PRO A 104 5.00 -6.57 -8.54
N ALA A 105 4.00 -6.79 -9.39
CA ALA A 105 4.25 -7.08 -10.81
C ALA A 105 4.75 -5.80 -11.51
N LEU A 106 6.06 -5.58 -11.50
CA LEU A 106 6.69 -4.46 -12.19
C LEU A 106 7.01 -4.82 -13.66
N PRO A 107 7.07 -3.83 -14.55
CA PRO A 107 7.52 -4.03 -15.93
C PRO A 107 8.93 -4.63 -15.99
N ILE A 108 9.20 -5.41 -17.04
CA ILE A 108 10.50 -6.08 -17.26
C ILE A 108 11.64 -5.06 -17.21
N GLY A 109 12.69 -5.37 -16.46
CA GLY A 109 13.89 -4.54 -16.31
C GLY A 109 13.92 -3.69 -15.02
N HIS A 110 12.88 -3.72 -14.19
CA HIS A 110 12.91 -3.11 -12.87
C HIS A 110 13.23 -4.17 -11.80
N THR A 111 14.22 -3.88 -11.00
CA THR A 111 14.54 -4.64 -9.78
C THR A 111 13.86 -3.98 -8.59
N GLY A 112 13.30 -4.76 -7.67
CA GLY A 112 12.75 -4.26 -6.42
C GLY A 112 13.81 -3.57 -5.54
N PRO A 113 13.40 -2.91 -4.46
CA PRO A 113 14.32 -2.26 -3.52
C PRO A 113 15.27 -3.29 -2.91
N THR A 114 16.51 -2.85 -2.66
CA THR A 114 17.54 -3.68 -1.98
C THR A 114 17.36 -3.67 -0.47
N ASP A 115 16.72 -2.64 0.06
CA ASP A 115 16.48 -2.44 1.49
C ASP A 115 15.00 -2.61 1.82
N ALA A 116 14.72 -3.10 3.02
CA ALA A 116 13.36 -3.20 3.52
C ALA A 116 12.70 -1.83 3.64
N ASN A 117 11.42 -1.75 3.33
CA ASN A 117 10.65 -0.53 3.38
C ASN A 117 9.29 -0.69 4.09
N GLY A 118 8.50 0.38 4.14
CA GLY A 118 7.21 0.38 4.82
C GLY A 118 6.17 -0.57 4.21
N LEU A 119 6.26 -0.92 2.92
CA LEU A 119 5.39 -1.91 2.30
C LEU A 119 5.75 -3.32 2.77
N ASP A 120 7.04 -3.62 2.90
CA ASP A 120 7.53 -4.89 3.45
C ASP A 120 7.07 -5.08 4.89
N LEU A 121 7.13 -4.02 5.71
CA LEU A 121 6.58 -4.03 7.07
C LEU A 121 5.08 -4.33 7.04
N CYS A 122 4.32 -3.69 6.16
CA CYS A 122 2.88 -3.92 6.04
C CYS A 122 2.54 -5.36 5.65
N VAL A 123 3.27 -5.95 4.70
CA VAL A 123 3.10 -7.36 4.34
C VAL A 123 3.42 -8.26 5.52
N ARG A 124 4.53 -8.00 6.23
CA ARG A 124 4.91 -8.75 7.42
C ARG A 124 3.87 -8.70 8.53
N LEU A 125 3.36 -7.49 8.86
CA LEU A 125 2.29 -7.33 9.85
C LEU A 125 1.04 -8.14 9.46
N GLY A 126 0.66 -8.13 8.18
CA GLY A 126 -0.45 -8.93 7.67
C GLY A 126 -0.24 -10.44 7.77
N GLN A 127 1.00 -10.91 7.60
CA GLN A 127 1.38 -12.31 7.79
C GLN A 127 1.33 -12.70 9.28
N LEU A 128 1.92 -11.88 10.15
CA LEU A 128 2.00 -12.13 11.58
C LEU A 128 0.61 -12.18 12.25
N GLN A 129 -0.37 -11.43 11.77
CA GLN A 129 -1.75 -11.54 12.25
C GLN A 129 -2.31 -12.97 12.17
N ARG A 130 -1.79 -13.79 11.25
CA ARG A 130 -2.25 -15.16 11.01
C ARG A 130 -1.39 -16.23 11.65
N THR A 131 -0.13 -15.93 11.95
CA THR A 131 0.89 -16.93 12.32
C THR A 131 1.52 -16.70 13.68
N ALA A 132 1.51 -15.45 14.20
CA ALA A 132 2.19 -15.15 15.44
C ALA A 132 1.42 -15.69 16.67
N ALA A 133 2.19 -16.10 17.68
CA ALA A 133 1.64 -16.50 18.96
C ALA A 133 1.19 -15.27 19.78
N SER A 134 0.18 -15.44 20.61
CA SER A 134 -0.26 -14.42 21.56
C SER A 134 0.82 -14.17 22.62
N LEU A 135 1.05 -12.90 22.95
CA LEU A 135 1.97 -12.50 24.02
C LEU A 135 1.38 -12.65 25.43
N THR A 136 0.06 -12.73 25.54
CA THR A 136 -0.69 -12.61 26.79
C THR A 136 -1.44 -13.88 27.18
N GLY A 137 -1.28 -14.99 26.42
CA GLY A 137 -2.09 -16.19 26.61
C GLY A 137 -3.54 -16.07 26.12
N THR A 138 -3.92 -14.94 25.54
CA THR A 138 -5.24 -14.71 24.93
C THR A 138 -5.18 -14.99 23.42
N ASP A 139 -6.35 -15.11 22.76
CA ASP A 139 -6.45 -15.28 21.30
C ASP A 139 -6.03 -14.04 20.50
N VAL A 140 -5.80 -12.91 21.17
CA VAL A 140 -5.40 -11.64 20.51
C VAL A 140 -3.90 -11.61 20.33
N VAL A 141 -3.47 -11.61 19.07
CA VAL A 141 -2.05 -11.48 18.71
C VAL A 141 -1.64 -10.00 18.81
N SER A 142 -0.74 -9.71 19.76
CA SER A 142 -0.29 -8.34 20.04
C SER A 142 1.11 -8.08 19.46
N ALA A 143 1.35 -6.84 19.02
CA ALA A 143 2.68 -6.36 18.64
C ALA A 143 3.54 -6.15 19.89
N PHE A 144 2.94 -5.54 20.91
CA PHE A 144 3.57 -5.34 22.22
C PHE A 144 2.51 -5.18 23.31
N VAL A 145 2.98 -5.32 24.57
CA VAL A 145 2.20 -5.07 25.77
C VAL A 145 3.03 -4.20 26.70
N LEU A 146 2.42 -3.15 27.24
CA LEU A 146 2.94 -2.28 28.27
C LEU A 146 2.19 -2.47 29.57
N VAL A 147 2.90 -2.48 30.69
CA VAL A 147 2.32 -2.58 32.02
C VAL A 147 2.95 -1.57 32.95
N ARG A 148 2.11 -0.83 33.68
CA ARG A 148 2.52 0.06 34.75
C ARG A 148 1.89 -0.38 36.06
N GLY A 149 2.70 -0.54 37.11
CA GLY A 149 2.21 -0.68 38.47
C GLY A 149 1.66 0.66 38.97
N VAL A 150 0.47 0.65 39.54
CA VAL A 150 -0.01 1.77 40.36
C VAL A 150 0.53 1.53 41.77
N SER A 151 1.39 2.41 42.25
CA SER A 151 2.08 2.24 43.54
C SER A 151 1.13 2.47 44.69
N ASP A 152 0.85 1.45 45.47
CA ASP A 152 0.25 1.60 46.81
C ASP A 152 1.31 2.06 47.87
N GLY A 153 2.24 2.94 47.45
CA GLY A 153 3.21 3.55 48.37
C GLY A 153 4.43 2.69 48.74
N GLY A 154 4.58 1.52 48.20
CA GLY A 154 5.76 0.68 48.37
C GLY A 154 6.38 0.39 47.00
N GLY A 155 7.53 0.99 46.70
CA GLY A 155 8.26 0.97 45.45
C GLY A 155 8.50 -0.40 44.83
N SER A 156 7.43 -1.08 44.49
CA SER A 156 7.45 -2.36 43.75
C SER A 156 7.74 -2.06 42.31
N ASN A 157 8.92 -2.45 41.89
CA ASN A 157 9.22 -2.64 40.47
C ASN A 157 8.03 -3.38 39.83
N PRO A 158 7.36 -2.88 38.76
CA PRO A 158 6.25 -3.58 38.15
C PRO A 158 6.75 -5.00 37.88
N ALA A 159 6.05 -5.99 38.44
CA ALA A 159 6.50 -7.37 38.38
C ALA A 159 6.78 -7.73 36.92
N LEU A 160 8.06 -7.77 36.55
CA LEU A 160 8.55 -8.18 35.24
C LEU A 160 8.01 -9.61 35.00
N GLY A 161 6.81 -9.75 34.49
CA GLY A 161 6.18 -11.04 34.28
C GLY A 161 4.65 -11.06 34.23
N ASN A 162 3.96 -10.10 34.80
CA ASN A 162 2.49 -10.09 34.77
C ASN A 162 1.95 -9.24 33.61
N PHE A 163 1.95 -9.81 32.41
CA PHE A 163 1.39 -9.23 31.21
C PHE A 163 -0.02 -9.76 30.88
N ALA A 164 -0.68 -10.43 31.85
CA ALA A 164 -2.02 -10.94 31.69
C ALA A 164 -3.02 -9.82 31.36
N THR A 165 -3.97 -10.11 30.50
CA THR A 165 -5.06 -9.19 30.11
C THR A 165 -6.30 -9.46 30.96
N PRO A 166 -7.31 -8.56 30.97
CA PRO A 166 -8.58 -8.79 31.66
C PRO A 166 -9.31 -10.07 31.26
N ASN A 167 -8.96 -10.66 30.11
CA ASN A 167 -9.53 -11.93 29.64
C ASN A 167 -8.86 -13.16 30.26
N ASP A 168 -7.81 -12.97 31.07
CA ASP A 168 -7.16 -14.03 31.85
C ASP A 168 -7.38 -13.74 33.35
N PRO A 169 -8.53 -14.14 33.90
CA PRO A 169 -8.95 -13.75 35.25
C PRO A 169 -8.03 -14.30 36.33
N ASP A 170 -7.35 -15.43 36.10
CA ASP A 170 -6.50 -16.08 37.09
C ASP A 170 -5.15 -15.38 37.28
N ALA A 171 -4.70 -14.66 36.26
CA ALA A 171 -3.42 -13.92 36.25
C ALA A 171 -3.62 -12.40 36.26
N TYR A 172 -4.86 -11.91 36.15
CA TYR A 172 -5.15 -10.48 36.07
C TYR A 172 -5.03 -9.81 37.43
N ASP A 173 -4.15 -8.80 37.51
CA ASP A 173 -4.03 -7.91 38.65
C ASP A 173 -4.63 -6.54 38.31
N ALA A 174 -5.69 -6.16 39.02
CA ALA A 174 -6.41 -4.88 38.81
C ALA A 174 -5.59 -3.66 39.23
N ALA A 175 -4.56 -3.84 40.07
CA ALA A 175 -3.64 -2.76 40.46
C ALA A 175 -2.66 -2.38 39.34
N LEU A 176 -2.59 -3.15 38.26
CA LEU A 176 -1.73 -2.87 37.12
C LEU A 176 -2.51 -2.21 35.99
N ARG A 177 -2.02 -1.10 35.51
CA ARG A 177 -2.52 -0.47 34.26
C ARG A 177 -1.81 -1.07 33.06
N ARG A 178 -2.56 -1.41 32.02
CA ARG A 178 -2.04 -2.10 30.84
C ARG A 178 -2.45 -1.38 29.57
N SER A 179 -1.55 -1.39 28.59
CA SER A 179 -1.83 -1.01 27.21
C SER A 179 -1.25 -2.10 26.31
N ALA A 180 -2.02 -2.58 25.38
CA ALA A 180 -1.56 -3.56 24.39
C ALA A 180 -1.94 -3.08 23.00
N LEU A 181 -0.99 -3.10 22.08
CA LEU A 181 -1.26 -2.84 20.67
C LEU A 181 -1.37 -4.17 19.91
N GLY A 182 -2.56 -4.48 19.43
CA GLY A 182 -2.79 -5.64 18.57
C GLY A 182 -2.08 -5.48 17.22
N LEU A 183 -1.66 -6.59 16.59
CA LEU A 183 -1.05 -6.55 15.24
C LEU A 183 -2.00 -5.94 14.21
N GLY A 184 -3.30 -6.24 14.29
CA GLY A 184 -4.31 -5.64 13.41
C GLY A 184 -4.47 -4.14 13.62
N GLU A 185 -4.37 -3.67 14.86
CA GLU A 185 -4.40 -2.25 15.18
C GLU A 185 -3.12 -1.55 14.70
N ALA A 186 -1.94 -2.14 14.91
CA ALA A 186 -0.67 -1.62 14.37
C ALA A 186 -0.72 -1.50 12.85
N TYR A 187 -1.24 -2.52 12.17
CA TYR A 187 -1.47 -2.54 10.73
C TYR A 187 -2.38 -1.39 10.27
N ALA A 188 -3.47 -1.13 11.00
CA ALA A 188 -4.40 -0.04 10.71
C ALA A 188 -3.79 1.35 11.02
N ARG A 189 -3.13 1.53 12.17
CA ARG A 189 -2.49 2.80 12.55
C ARG A 189 -1.38 3.21 11.58
N LEU A 190 -0.63 2.26 11.02
CA LEU A 190 0.37 2.50 9.98
C LEU A 190 -0.25 2.69 8.59
N ALA A 191 -1.58 2.70 8.47
CA ALA A 191 -2.34 2.83 7.23
C ALA A 191 -1.92 1.79 6.17
N CYS A 192 -1.52 0.58 6.60
CA CYS A 192 -1.04 -0.49 5.73
C CYS A 192 -2.03 -0.88 4.62
N PRO A 193 -3.37 -1.00 4.87
CA PRO A 193 -4.33 -1.30 3.81
C PRO A 193 -4.28 -0.29 2.66
N ASP A 194 -4.24 1.00 2.99
CA ASP A 194 -4.19 2.07 2.00
C ASP A 194 -2.86 2.12 1.26
N ARG A 195 -1.74 1.91 1.99
CA ARG A 195 -0.40 1.88 1.41
C ARG A 195 -0.27 0.75 0.40
N LEU A 196 -0.62 -0.48 0.78
CA LEU A 196 -0.57 -1.65 -0.09
C LEU A 196 -1.50 -1.51 -1.28
N ARG A 197 -2.74 -1.01 -1.09
CA ARG A 197 -3.68 -0.78 -2.18
C ARG A 197 -3.15 0.22 -3.21
N ARG A 198 -2.57 1.36 -2.76
CA ARG A 198 -1.99 2.37 -3.65
C ARG A 198 -0.79 1.83 -4.43
N ALA A 199 0.11 1.11 -3.76
CA ALA A 199 1.27 0.51 -4.40
C ALA A 199 0.85 -0.56 -5.42
N PHE A 200 -0.11 -1.41 -5.08
CA PHE A 200 -0.67 -2.42 -5.96
C PHE A 200 -1.36 -1.78 -7.18
N ALA A 201 -2.21 -0.77 -6.98
CA ALA A 201 -2.87 -0.06 -8.08
C ALA A 201 -1.85 0.59 -9.04
N ALA A 202 -0.78 1.20 -8.50
CA ALA A 202 0.27 1.77 -9.34
C ALA A 202 1.02 0.71 -10.16
N ALA A 203 1.31 -0.45 -9.56
CA ALA A 203 1.93 -1.57 -10.27
C ALA A 203 1.02 -2.11 -11.38
N GLN A 204 -0.27 -2.28 -11.10
CA GLN A 204 -1.26 -2.71 -12.10
C GLN A 204 -1.39 -1.69 -13.24
N ALA A 205 -1.41 -0.39 -12.92
CA ALA A 205 -1.43 0.66 -13.94
C ALA A 205 -0.17 0.62 -14.84
N ALA A 206 1.00 0.33 -14.29
CA ALA A 206 2.23 0.17 -15.07
C ALA A 206 2.17 -1.03 -16.02
N VAL A 207 1.63 -2.17 -15.56
CA VAL A 207 1.44 -3.38 -16.40
C VAL A 207 0.42 -3.10 -17.50
N ALA A 208 -0.71 -2.48 -17.17
CA ALA A 208 -1.73 -2.11 -18.15
C ALA A 208 -1.21 -1.15 -19.21
N ALA A 209 -0.43 -0.11 -18.80
CA ALA A 209 0.20 0.83 -19.71
C ALA A 209 1.20 0.14 -20.65
N ASN A 210 1.95 -0.86 -20.17
CA ASN A 210 2.85 -1.64 -21.01
C ASN A 210 2.09 -2.47 -22.06
N SER A 211 0.97 -3.05 -21.69
CA SER A 211 0.10 -3.79 -22.61
C SER A 211 -0.53 -2.87 -23.67
N ALA A 212 -0.93 -1.64 -23.27
CA ALA A 212 -1.45 -0.63 -24.17
C ALA A 212 -0.41 -0.16 -25.22
N VAL A 213 0.87 -0.04 -24.83
CA VAL A 213 1.95 0.26 -25.79
C VAL A 213 2.09 -0.83 -26.82
N ARG A 214 2.13 -2.13 -26.40
CA ARG A 214 2.23 -3.25 -27.34
C ARG A 214 1.09 -3.28 -28.34
N LEU A 215 -0.11 -2.96 -27.88
CA LEU A 215 -1.27 -2.91 -28.76
C LEU A 215 -1.22 -1.72 -29.72
N ALA A 216 -0.74 -0.58 -29.27
CA ALA A 216 -0.52 0.59 -30.14
C ALA A 216 0.59 0.33 -31.19
N GLU A 217 1.61 -0.46 -30.84
CA GLU A 217 2.65 -0.92 -31.78
C GLU A 217 2.02 -1.80 -32.88
N LEU A 218 1.22 -2.77 -32.50
CA LEU A 218 0.50 -3.63 -33.45
C LEU A 218 -0.42 -2.82 -34.36
N GLN A 219 -1.19 -1.88 -33.78
CA GLN A 219 -2.04 -0.99 -34.57
C GLN A 219 -1.25 -0.16 -35.58
N LEU A 220 -0.08 0.35 -35.20
CA LEU A 220 0.79 1.08 -36.12
C LEU A 220 1.31 0.17 -37.26
N GLU A 221 1.69 -1.06 -36.96
CA GLU A 221 2.12 -2.04 -37.98
C GLU A 221 1.00 -2.33 -38.97
N PHE A 222 -0.23 -2.57 -38.49
CA PHE A 222 -1.39 -2.73 -39.37
C PHE A 222 -1.63 -1.48 -40.25
N ARG A 223 -1.50 -0.28 -39.67
CA ARG A 223 -1.66 0.95 -40.47
C ARG A 223 -0.58 1.14 -41.52
N LYS A 224 0.66 0.77 -41.22
CA LYS A 224 1.72 0.73 -42.23
C LYS A 224 1.43 -0.26 -43.34
N PHE A 225 0.90 -1.42 -42.97
CA PHE A 225 0.46 -2.42 -43.97
C PHE A 225 -0.70 -1.88 -44.81
N ASP A 226 -1.71 -1.24 -44.24
CA ASP A 226 -2.79 -0.57 -44.97
C ASP A 226 -2.25 0.43 -45.99
N VAL A 227 -1.26 1.23 -45.61
CA VAL A 227 -0.59 2.19 -46.54
C VAL A 227 0.11 1.44 -47.69
N GLU A 228 0.77 0.32 -47.40
CA GLU A 228 1.43 -0.48 -48.44
C GLU A 228 0.40 -1.09 -49.42
N VAL A 229 -0.70 -1.63 -48.89
CA VAL A 229 -1.82 -2.16 -49.70
C VAL A 229 -2.41 -1.04 -50.56
N SER A 230 -2.74 0.13 -49.99
CA SER A 230 -3.28 1.25 -50.77
C SER A 230 -2.32 1.74 -51.85
N LYS A 231 -1.00 1.72 -51.62
CA LYS A 231 0.01 2.04 -52.64
C LYS A 231 0.04 1.01 -53.74
N LEU A 232 -0.07 -0.28 -53.43
CA LEU A 232 -0.15 -1.36 -54.43
C LEU A 232 -1.42 -1.26 -55.26
N GLU A 233 -2.53 -0.91 -54.66
CA GLU A 233 -3.82 -0.73 -55.38
C GLU A 233 -3.79 0.50 -56.29
N LEU A 234 -3.18 1.62 -55.83
CA LEU A 234 -2.92 2.77 -56.65
C LEU A 234 -2.03 2.38 -57.86
N GLN A 235 -0.97 1.60 -57.62
CA GLN A 235 -0.10 1.13 -58.67
C GLN A 235 -0.86 0.23 -59.68
N ASN A 236 -1.74 -0.64 -59.19
CA ASN A 236 -2.59 -1.50 -60.00
C ASN A 236 -3.63 -0.71 -60.80
N ALA A 237 -4.26 0.29 -60.18
CA ALA A 237 -5.16 1.21 -60.86
C ALA A 237 -4.43 1.97 -61.99
N LYS A 238 -3.19 2.43 -61.76
CA LYS A 238 -2.35 3.06 -62.77
C LYS A 238 -1.90 2.12 -63.86
N THR A 239 -1.80 0.81 -63.61
CA THR A 239 -1.40 -0.22 -64.62
C THR A 239 -2.56 -0.91 -65.29
N GLY A 240 -3.81 -0.61 -64.93
CA GLY A 240 -5.02 -1.24 -65.52
C GLY A 240 -5.24 -2.66 -65.09
N LEU A 241 -4.57 -3.16 -64.03
CA LEU A 241 -4.76 -4.50 -63.49
C LEU A 241 -5.86 -4.47 -62.41
N SER A 242 -6.96 -5.17 -62.67
CA SER A 242 -8.00 -5.38 -61.68
C SER A 242 -7.59 -6.48 -60.68
N PHE A 243 -7.43 -6.13 -59.40
CA PHE A 243 -7.28 -7.13 -58.36
C PHE A 243 -8.64 -7.47 -57.78
N GLY A 244 -9.05 -8.72 -57.99
CA GLY A 244 -10.12 -9.30 -57.22
C GLY A 244 -9.52 -10.14 -56.10
N GLU A 245 -9.45 -9.60 -54.88
CA GLU A 245 -9.46 -10.45 -53.68
C GLU A 245 -9.33 -9.60 -52.41
N PHE A 246 -10.46 -9.44 -51.74
CA PHE A 246 -10.65 -8.66 -50.50
C PHE A 246 -10.46 -9.45 -49.19
N ASP A 247 -10.01 -10.71 -49.27
CA ASP A 247 -9.97 -11.57 -48.07
C ASP A 247 -8.93 -11.18 -47.02
N LEU A 248 -7.92 -10.39 -47.41
CA LEU A 248 -6.84 -10.01 -46.50
C LEU A 248 -7.23 -8.89 -45.48
N ALA A 249 -8.11 -7.97 -45.90
CA ALA A 249 -8.56 -6.89 -45.01
C ALA A 249 -9.52 -7.38 -43.92
N ILE A 250 -10.35 -8.41 -44.26
CA ILE A 250 -11.28 -9.05 -43.33
C ILE A 250 -10.51 -9.87 -42.28
N GLY A 251 -9.44 -10.56 -42.66
CA GLY A 251 -8.61 -11.33 -41.72
C GLY A 251 -7.87 -10.45 -40.69
N ALA A 252 -7.49 -9.24 -41.06
CA ALA A 252 -6.88 -8.28 -40.14
C ALA A 252 -7.90 -7.75 -39.09
N LEU A 253 -9.15 -7.57 -39.48
CA LEU A 253 -10.26 -7.18 -38.63
C LEU A 253 -10.58 -8.28 -37.61
N ASP A 254 -10.58 -9.55 -38.01
CA ASP A 254 -10.80 -10.69 -37.13
C ASP A 254 -9.70 -10.84 -36.08
N VAL A 255 -8.44 -10.59 -36.42
CA VAL A 255 -7.33 -10.61 -35.48
C VAL A 255 -7.44 -9.47 -34.46
N ALA A 256 -7.84 -8.26 -34.89
CA ALA A 256 -8.05 -7.13 -33.99
C ALA A 256 -9.22 -7.39 -33.02
N MET A 257 -10.30 -7.99 -33.50
CA MET A 257 -11.46 -8.37 -32.67
C MET A 257 -11.13 -9.52 -31.71
N ALA A 258 -10.35 -10.51 -32.10
CA ALA A 258 -9.88 -11.60 -31.24
C ALA A 258 -8.98 -11.08 -30.09
N THR A 259 -8.17 -10.05 -30.39
CA THR A 259 -7.29 -9.44 -29.37
C THR A 259 -8.08 -8.64 -28.31
N VAL A 260 -9.18 -7.98 -28.73
CA VAL A 260 -10.11 -7.30 -27.80
C VAL A 260 -10.81 -8.30 -26.89
N GLN A 261 -11.17 -9.47 -27.41
CA GLN A 261 -11.84 -10.54 -26.66
C GLN A 261 -10.95 -11.14 -25.57
N VAL A 262 -9.63 -11.27 -25.80
CA VAL A 262 -8.65 -11.73 -24.81
C VAL A 262 -8.49 -10.74 -23.65
N ILE A 263 -8.67 -9.43 -23.89
CA ILE A 263 -8.60 -8.38 -22.85
C ILE A 263 -9.87 -8.36 -21.97
N MET A 264 -11.02 -8.77 -22.52
CA MET A 264 -12.28 -8.86 -21.76
C MET A 264 -12.35 -10.05 -20.79
N ASP A 265 -11.48 -11.04 -20.91
CA ASP A 265 -11.43 -12.23 -20.05
C ASP A 265 -10.60 -12.02 -18.77
N ILE A 266 -10.18 -10.79 -18.43
CA ILE A 266 -9.46 -10.46 -17.19
C ILE A 266 -10.46 -10.38 -16.02
N PRO A 267 -10.18 -11.02 -14.87
CA PRO A 267 -11.13 -11.12 -13.75
C PRO A 267 -11.54 -9.77 -13.14
N PRO A 268 -12.77 -9.65 -12.58
CA PRO A 268 -13.46 -8.38 -12.32
C PRO A 268 -13.03 -7.63 -11.04
N ASP A 269 -12.11 -8.13 -10.23
CA ASP A 269 -11.87 -7.56 -8.90
C ASP A 269 -10.96 -6.30 -8.88
N ASP A 270 -10.35 -5.95 -10.03
CA ASP A 270 -9.49 -4.76 -10.14
C ASP A 270 -9.86 -3.88 -11.36
N ALA A 271 -11.12 -3.94 -11.76
CA ALA A 271 -11.58 -3.74 -13.13
C ALA A 271 -11.80 -2.29 -13.59
N PHE A 272 -11.83 -1.28 -12.73
CA PHE A 272 -12.35 0.02 -13.20
C PHE A 272 -11.40 0.77 -14.13
N GLU A 273 -10.10 0.81 -13.85
CA GLU A 273 -9.13 1.49 -14.74
C GLU A 273 -8.76 0.64 -15.96
N ALA A 274 -8.71 -0.70 -15.80
CA ALA A 274 -8.53 -1.62 -16.92
C ALA A 274 -9.76 -1.62 -17.85
N ALA A 275 -10.97 -1.46 -17.31
CA ALA A 275 -12.21 -1.35 -18.09
C ALA A 275 -12.26 -0.04 -18.92
N VAL A 276 -11.78 1.08 -18.39
CA VAL A 276 -11.73 2.34 -19.15
C VAL A 276 -10.74 2.22 -20.31
N ALA A 277 -9.56 1.66 -20.10
CA ALA A 277 -8.58 1.42 -21.16
C ALA A 277 -9.08 0.41 -22.21
N ALA A 278 -9.82 -0.61 -21.79
CA ALA A 278 -10.45 -1.60 -22.69
C ALA A 278 -11.58 -0.99 -23.52
N VAL A 279 -12.39 -0.10 -22.96
CA VAL A 279 -13.46 0.63 -23.67
C VAL A 279 -12.88 1.62 -24.68
N GLU A 280 -11.83 2.35 -24.34
CA GLU A 280 -11.14 3.24 -25.29
C GLU A 280 -10.51 2.45 -26.45
N LEU A 281 -10.00 1.27 -26.17
CA LEU A 281 -9.42 0.35 -27.16
C LEU A 281 -10.50 -0.28 -28.06
N ALA A 282 -11.64 -0.72 -27.49
CA ALA A 282 -12.78 -1.20 -28.24
C ALA A 282 -13.38 -0.12 -29.16
N ALA A 283 -13.50 1.11 -28.68
CA ALA A 283 -13.94 2.26 -29.48
C ALA A 283 -12.97 2.56 -30.63
N ALA A 284 -11.66 2.46 -30.40
CA ALA A 284 -10.63 2.65 -31.43
C ALA A 284 -10.67 1.52 -32.50
N SER A 285 -10.96 0.29 -32.13
CA SER A 285 -11.07 -0.85 -33.08
C SER A 285 -12.34 -0.77 -33.94
N VAL A 286 -13.46 -0.29 -33.39
CA VAL A 286 -14.68 -0.05 -34.17
C VAL A 286 -14.49 1.12 -35.15
N GLN A 287 -13.85 2.19 -34.76
CA GLN A 287 -13.46 3.29 -35.68
C GLN A 287 -12.55 2.78 -36.81
N LEU A 288 -11.67 1.83 -36.53
CA LEU A 288 -10.83 1.18 -37.52
C LEU A 288 -11.65 0.43 -38.57
N GLY A 289 -12.68 -0.32 -38.16
CA GLY A 289 -13.58 -1.03 -39.09
C GLY A 289 -14.33 -0.12 -40.04
N PHE A 290 -14.82 1.02 -39.54
CA PHE A 290 -15.52 2.02 -40.38
C PHE A 290 -14.57 2.69 -41.39
N LEU A 291 -13.34 3.01 -41.00
CA LEU A 291 -12.35 3.63 -41.88
C LEU A 291 -11.84 2.70 -42.97
N ILE A 292 -11.71 1.41 -42.70
CA ILE A 292 -11.40 0.40 -43.74
C ILE A 292 -12.55 0.29 -44.77
N ALA A 293 -13.79 0.30 -44.31
CA ALA A 293 -14.95 0.26 -45.22
C ALA A 293 -15.05 1.51 -46.10
N GLU A 294 -14.69 2.69 -45.60
CA GLU A 294 -14.63 3.94 -46.33
C GLU A 294 -13.51 3.96 -47.36
N VAL A 295 -12.33 3.43 -47.03
CA VAL A 295 -11.22 3.26 -47.95
C VAL A 295 -11.58 2.30 -49.08
N ILE A 296 -12.28 1.19 -48.80
CA ILE A 296 -12.77 0.22 -49.80
C ILE A 296 -13.72 0.89 -50.79
N SER A 297 -14.65 1.70 -50.30
CA SER A 297 -15.60 2.46 -51.15
C SER A 297 -14.89 3.43 -52.09
N ALA A 298 -13.85 4.13 -51.58
CA ALA A 298 -13.05 5.12 -52.35
C ALA A 298 -12.20 4.45 -53.47
N LEU A 299 -11.73 3.21 -53.27
CA LEU A 299 -10.93 2.49 -54.25
C LEU A 299 -11.72 2.05 -55.52
N SER A 300 -13.04 2.08 -55.46
CA SER A 300 -13.90 1.65 -56.56
C SER A 300 -14.09 2.69 -57.66
N SER A 301 -13.66 3.94 -57.50
CA SER A 301 -14.04 5.06 -58.35
C SER A 301 -12.95 5.70 -59.25
N GLY A 302 -11.72 5.19 -59.21
CA GLY A 302 -10.68 5.65 -60.17
C GLY A 302 -9.33 6.04 -59.53
N ILE A 303 -8.41 6.55 -60.35
CA ILE A 303 -7.02 6.89 -59.93
C ILE A 303 -7.00 8.04 -58.91
N ASP A 304 -7.83 9.06 -59.10
CA ASP A 304 -7.89 10.22 -58.24
C ASP A 304 -8.37 9.83 -56.82
N GLU A 305 -9.36 8.92 -56.73
CA GLU A 305 -9.86 8.35 -55.50
C GLU A 305 -8.85 7.40 -54.82
N ALA A 306 -8.04 6.71 -55.61
CA ALA A 306 -6.96 5.87 -55.07
C ALA A 306 -5.79 6.71 -54.49
N GLU A 307 -5.53 7.90 -55.07
CA GLU A 307 -4.56 8.84 -54.50
C GLU A 307 -5.06 9.44 -53.19
N ASP A 308 -6.32 9.81 -53.10
CA ASP A 308 -6.97 10.30 -51.86
C ASP A 308 -6.99 9.19 -50.80
N ALA A 309 -7.18 7.95 -51.17
CA ALA A 309 -7.12 6.80 -50.28
C ALA A 309 -5.72 6.60 -49.68
N VAL A 310 -4.64 6.76 -50.47
CA VAL A 310 -3.25 6.68 -49.96
C VAL A 310 -2.97 7.82 -49.01
N GLU A 311 -3.41 9.04 -49.28
CA GLU A 311 -3.24 10.18 -48.39
C GLU A 311 -4.01 9.97 -47.08
N SER A 312 -5.24 9.48 -47.15
CA SER A 312 -6.07 9.14 -45.98
C SER A 312 -5.43 8.05 -45.10
N THR A 313 -4.97 6.95 -45.70
CA THR A 313 -4.30 5.86 -44.97
C THR A 313 -2.97 6.30 -44.36
N GLN A 314 -2.22 7.17 -45.04
CA GLN A 314 -1.02 7.77 -44.51
C GLN A 314 -1.33 8.63 -43.27
N GLY A 315 -2.36 9.48 -43.35
CA GLY A 315 -2.82 10.28 -42.22
C GLY A 315 -3.22 9.45 -41.01
N LEU A 316 -3.85 8.28 -41.25
CA LEU A 316 -4.19 7.34 -40.19
C LEU A 316 -2.97 6.67 -39.57
N ALA A 317 -1.95 6.35 -40.37
CA ALA A 317 -0.67 5.82 -39.88
C ALA A 317 0.07 6.87 -39.00
N ASP A 318 0.09 8.13 -39.43
CA ASP A 318 0.71 9.23 -38.68
C ASP A 318 -0.02 9.47 -37.35
N ASN A 319 -1.36 9.46 -37.33
CA ASN A 319 -2.17 9.54 -36.11
C ASN A 319 -1.89 8.35 -35.17
N SER A 320 -1.71 7.15 -35.71
CA SER A 320 -1.37 5.98 -34.93
C SER A 320 0.03 6.05 -34.32
N LEU A 321 0.99 6.64 -35.01
CA LEU A 321 2.32 6.91 -34.50
C LEU A 321 2.28 7.95 -33.36
N GLU A 322 1.49 9.01 -33.49
CA GLU A 322 1.31 10.00 -32.43
C GLU A 322 0.66 9.35 -31.18
N ARG A 323 -0.34 8.50 -31.39
CA ARG A 323 -0.98 7.73 -30.30
C ARG A 323 0.01 6.80 -29.62
N LEU A 324 0.84 6.07 -30.37
CA LEU A 324 1.91 5.23 -29.81
C LEU A 324 2.86 6.05 -28.94
N ASN A 325 3.33 7.20 -29.44
CA ASN A 325 4.22 8.09 -28.67
C ASN A 325 3.57 8.58 -27.36
N ARG A 326 2.26 8.81 -27.37
CA ARG A 326 1.50 9.19 -26.17
C ARG A 326 1.44 8.01 -25.18
N MET A 327 1.16 6.80 -25.64
CA MET A 327 1.12 5.60 -24.80
C MET A 327 2.49 5.27 -24.20
N VAL A 328 3.58 5.45 -24.95
CA VAL A 328 4.96 5.29 -24.43
C VAL A 328 5.23 6.26 -23.27
N ARG A 329 4.85 7.52 -23.40
CA ARG A 329 5.00 8.50 -22.31
C ARG A 329 4.16 8.14 -21.07
N LEU A 330 2.94 7.66 -21.28
CA LEU A 330 2.08 7.20 -20.16
C LEU A 330 2.67 5.98 -19.46
N ARG A 331 3.17 4.98 -20.22
CA ARG A 331 3.87 3.82 -19.65
C ARG A 331 5.05 4.24 -18.79
N GLU A 332 5.89 5.15 -19.28
CA GLU A 332 7.04 5.65 -18.53
C GLU A 332 6.63 6.36 -17.23
N ALA A 333 5.59 7.18 -17.29
CA ALA A 333 5.06 7.85 -16.10
C ALA A 333 4.49 6.87 -15.07
N ALA A 334 3.70 5.90 -15.52
CA ALA A 334 3.13 4.87 -14.66
C ALA A 334 4.22 3.98 -14.04
N SER A 335 5.23 3.57 -14.85
CA SER A 335 6.36 2.77 -14.37
C SER A 335 7.19 3.53 -13.34
N ARG A 336 7.53 4.80 -13.60
CA ARG A 336 8.23 5.64 -12.61
C ARG A 336 7.44 5.76 -11.32
N ARG A 337 6.13 5.96 -11.40
CA ARG A 337 5.28 6.06 -10.20
C ARG A 337 5.23 4.76 -9.40
N ALA A 338 5.11 3.61 -10.08
CA ALA A 338 5.12 2.30 -9.42
C ALA A 338 6.45 2.03 -8.72
N VAL A 339 7.58 2.32 -9.38
CA VAL A 339 8.93 2.16 -8.80
C VAL A 339 9.14 3.13 -7.64
N GLU A 340 8.72 4.39 -7.77
CA GLU A 340 8.80 5.38 -6.68
C GLU A 340 8.04 4.91 -5.44
N LEU A 341 6.81 4.42 -5.59
CA LEU A 341 6.01 3.92 -4.48
C LEU A 341 6.61 2.66 -3.85
N ASP A 342 7.20 1.78 -4.66
CA ASP A 342 7.89 0.58 -4.19
C ASP A 342 9.17 0.94 -3.42
N THR A 343 10.00 1.84 -3.95
CA THR A 343 11.28 2.23 -3.32
C THR A 343 11.10 3.09 -2.07
N THR A 344 10.17 4.04 -2.10
CA THR A 344 9.93 4.93 -0.96
C THR A 344 9.12 4.26 0.15
N GLY A 345 8.48 3.12 -0.14
CA GLY A 345 7.59 2.44 0.79
C GLY A 345 6.45 3.33 1.28
N LEU A 346 6.10 4.36 0.49
CA LEU A 346 5.16 5.42 0.86
C LEU A 346 5.61 6.19 2.12
N ALA A 347 6.92 6.29 2.37
CA ALA A 347 7.43 7.24 3.34
C ALA A 347 6.91 8.64 2.97
N ARG A 348 6.43 9.37 3.99
CA ARG A 348 5.96 10.74 3.80
C ARG A 348 7.13 11.69 3.66
#